data_262275d764d0eb40b5f46329d04770b4
#
_entry.id   262275d764d0eb40b5f46329d04770b4
#
_cell.length_a   1.000
_cell.length_b   1.000
_cell.length_c   1.000
_cell.angle_alpha   90.00
_cell.angle_beta   90.00
_cell.angle_gamma   90.00
#
_symmetry.space_group_name_H-M   'P 1'
#
loop_
_entity.id
_entity.type
_entity.pdbx_description
1 polymer ?
#
loop_
_entity_poly.entity_id
_entity_poly.type
_entity_poly.pdbx_seq_one_letter_code
_entity_poly.pdbx_strand_id
1 'polypeptide(L)'
;MSEQITAENCYEILTIAKKQRLSELKETAYRFMSDNFLQILKDPAVYGRLTGAERDLILKSRMEGKKSLMVAEIHDANVRVGSRPPSRESSRPQSPLSFVTVEENHMIYYYNEAKKEWKSLTRMPDEVNTKGCGICTMYNYLFVAGGIKGYGDKSKLSDKVFCYNPITDTWSEIRPLNQPRSQLKLVSMDGYLYAIGGECLFTVEKYDPRMDRWTTVAPLPKGAFAVAHEATICNGELYVSGGSLFYRLLKYDPKRDEWQECPYNNSRKKSTDMVAFKNFIYRFDVNREQGVSVFKYNTVVKMWHDSATLQQSNPLPFRCAVIGNCIYCVNKSQTLQFTVEEENARFGPEPLKAPFEAKGILFPFVLSLPEKAETSA
;
A
#
# COMPACT_ATOMS: atom_id res chain seq x y z
N MET A 1 1.71 -41.46 5.20
CA MET A 1 0.60 -40.52 5.11
C MET A 1 1.12 -39.17 5.60
N SER A 2 1.38 -38.26 4.70
CA SER A 2 1.71 -36.86 5.10
C SER A 2 0.41 -36.21 5.53
N GLU A 3 0.18 -36.16 6.83
CA GLU A 3 -0.92 -35.36 7.34
C GLU A 3 -0.70 -33.92 6.93
N GLN A 4 -1.69 -33.34 6.30
CA GLN A 4 -1.65 -31.95 5.87
C GLN A 4 -1.57 -31.04 7.12
N ILE A 5 -0.58 -30.16 7.15
CA ILE A 5 -0.42 -29.20 8.25
C ILE A 5 -1.49 -28.11 8.10
N THR A 6 -2.20 -27.87 9.20
CA THR A 6 -3.23 -26.84 9.29
C THR A 6 -2.94 -25.88 10.46
N ALA A 7 -3.64 -24.76 10.53
CA ALA A 7 -3.51 -23.84 11.65
C ALA A 7 -3.83 -24.50 13.00
N GLU A 8 -4.69 -25.50 13.00
CA GLU A 8 -5.14 -26.20 14.21
C GLU A 8 -4.12 -27.22 14.71
N ASN A 9 -3.37 -27.87 13.83
CA ASN A 9 -2.43 -28.95 14.17
C ASN A 9 -0.95 -28.56 14.08
N CYS A 10 -0.63 -27.38 13.56
CA CYS A 10 0.76 -27.00 13.29
C CYS A 10 1.65 -26.97 14.54
N TYR A 11 1.13 -26.54 15.67
CA TYR A 11 1.89 -26.50 16.93
C TYR A 11 2.16 -27.91 17.48
N GLU A 12 1.19 -28.80 17.41
CA GLU A 12 1.37 -30.21 17.83
C GLU A 12 2.38 -30.93 16.95
N ILE A 13 2.29 -30.73 15.64
CA ILE A 13 3.26 -31.27 14.68
C ILE A 13 4.66 -30.74 14.98
N LEU A 14 4.81 -29.46 15.26
CA LEU A 14 6.09 -28.87 15.67
C LEU A 14 6.62 -29.51 16.94
N THR A 15 5.77 -29.73 17.94
CA THR A 15 6.14 -30.36 19.21
C THR A 15 6.63 -31.79 18.98
N ILE A 16 5.95 -32.58 18.18
CA ILE A 16 6.35 -33.93 17.81
C ILE A 16 7.68 -33.93 17.06
N ALA A 17 7.82 -33.04 16.09
CA ALA A 17 9.06 -32.90 15.31
C ALA A 17 10.27 -32.57 16.17
N LYS A 18 10.11 -31.71 17.17
CA LYS A 18 11.17 -31.37 18.13
C LYS A 18 11.54 -32.56 19.04
N LYS A 19 10.53 -33.26 19.59
CA LYS A 19 10.76 -34.41 20.47
C LYS A 19 11.46 -35.53 19.78
N GLN A 20 11.08 -35.84 18.54
CA GLN A 20 11.62 -36.94 17.75
C GLN A 20 12.80 -36.53 16.85
N ARG A 21 13.24 -35.31 16.92
CA ARG A 21 14.35 -34.73 16.13
C ARG A 21 14.17 -34.89 14.61
N LEU A 22 12.94 -34.69 14.12
CA LEU A 22 12.58 -34.77 12.71
C LEU A 22 12.79 -33.36 12.07
N SER A 23 13.99 -33.12 11.55
CA SER A 23 14.39 -31.80 11.02
C SER A 23 13.51 -31.30 9.90
N GLU A 24 13.18 -32.17 8.94
CA GLU A 24 12.34 -31.80 7.78
C GLU A 24 10.92 -31.43 8.20
N LEU A 25 10.33 -32.20 9.12
CA LEU A 25 9.01 -31.90 9.63
C LEU A 25 8.96 -30.61 10.43
N LYS A 26 10.01 -30.36 11.22
CA LYS A 26 10.16 -29.12 11.97
C LYS A 26 10.23 -27.90 11.05
N GLU A 27 11.03 -27.98 9.99
CA GLU A 27 11.14 -26.90 8.98
C GLU A 27 9.83 -26.70 8.24
N THR A 28 9.12 -27.78 7.91
CA THR A 28 7.82 -27.71 7.24
C THR A 28 6.77 -27.05 8.13
N ALA A 29 6.77 -27.35 9.43
CA ALA A 29 5.88 -26.69 10.38
C ALA A 29 6.16 -25.19 10.52
N TYR A 30 7.41 -24.78 10.62
CA TYR A 30 7.78 -23.38 10.65
C TYR A 30 7.44 -22.66 9.35
N ARG A 31 7.64 -23.32 8.21
CA ARG A 31 7.27 -22.76 6.91
C ARG A 31 5.77 -22.51 6.80
N PHE A 32 4.95 -23.45 7.25
CA PHE A 32 3.51 -23.27 7.31
C PHE A 32 3.13 -22.04 8.16
N MET A 33 3.73 -21.91 9.33
CA MET A 33 3.50 -20.77 10.23
C MET A 33 3.93 -19.45 9.59
N SER A 34 5.03 -19.44 8.86
CA SER A 34 5.51 -18.28 8.12
C SER A 34 4.58 -17.93 6.94
N ASP A 35 4.17 -18.93 6.15
CA ASP A 35 3.33 -18.72 4.97
C ASP A 35 1.92 -18.24 5.34
N ASN A 36 1.45 -18.57 6.54
CA ASN A 36 0.14 -18.19 7.08
C ASN A 36 0.26 -17.31 8.33
N PHE A 37 1.20 -16.41 8.32
CA PHE A 37 1.66 -15.67 9.52
C PHE A 37 0.55 -14.94 10.25
N LEU A 38 -0.37 -14.27 9.56
CA LEU A 38 -1.47 -13.54 10.21
C LEU A 38 -2.43 -14.47 10.95
N GLN A 39 -2.71 -15.65 10.41
CA GLN A 39 -3.54 -16.64 11.10
C GLN A 39 -2.87 -17.13 12.39
N ILE A 40 -1.57 -17.37 12.33
CA ILE A 40 -0.78 -17.81 13.47
C ILE A 40 -0.70 -16.73 14.54
N LEU A 41 -0.48 -15.48 14.13
CA LEU A 41 -0.38 -14.33 15.01
C LEU A 41 -1.68 -14.08 15.80
N LYS A 42 -2.83 -14.34 15.19
CA LYS A 42 -4.16 -14.21 15.81
C LYS A 42 -4.50 -15.32 16.80
N ASP A 43 -3.86 -16.47 16.69
CA ASP A 43 -4.19 -17.64 17.49
C ASP A 43 -3.30 -17.74 18.74
N PRO A 44 -3.83 -17.43 19.93
CA PRO A 44 -3.04 -17.53 21.17
C PRO A 44 -2.60 -18.95 21.50
N ALA A 45 -3.35 -19.96 21.03
CA ALA A 45 -3.02 -21.36 21.25
C ALA A 45 -1.78 -21.81 20.46
N VAL A 46 -1.43 -21.08 19.40
CA VAL A 46 -0.21 -21.33 18.62
C VAL A 46 0.84 -20.27 18.95
N TYR A 47 0.56 -19.02 18.64
CA TYR A 47 1.53 -17.91 18.80
C TYR A 47 1.94 -17.70 20.25
N GLY A 48 0.98 -17.82 21.18
CA GLY A 48 1.25 -17.67 22.60
C GLY A 48 2.17 -18.74 23.20
N ARG A 49 2.25 -19.92 22.56
CA ARG A 49 3.13 -21.03 22.98
C ARG A 49 4.51 -21.01 22.35
N LEU A 50 4.68 -20.27 21.24
CA LEU A 50 5.97 -20.12 20.58
C LEU A 50 6.91 -19.30 21.45
N THR A 51 8.19 -19.70 21.47
CA THR A 51 9.24 -18.92 22.14
C THR A 51 9.53 -17.64 21.36
N GLY A 52 10.17 -16.65 22.01
CA GLY A 52 10.60 -15.44 21.32
C GLY A 52 11.50 -15.72 20.11
N ALA A 53 12.43 -16.68 20.26
CA ALA A 53 13.31 -17.07 19.17
C ALA A 53 12.54 -17.71 18.01
N GLU A 54 11.53 -18.53 18.30
CA GLU A 54 10.67 -19.13 17.26
C GLU A 54 9.84 -18.08 16.54
N ARG A 55 9.27 -17.13 17.26
CA ARG A 55 8.52 -15.99 16.69
C ARG A 55 9.40 -15.17 15.75
N ASP A 56 10.61 -14.86 16.16
CA ASP A 56 11.57 -14.10 15.34
C ASP A 56 11.98 -14.88 14.09
N LEU A 57 12.20 -16.18 14.21
CA LEU A 57 12.53 -17.06 13.08
C LEU A 57 11.41 -17.09 12.06
N ILE A 58 10.17 -17.26 12.51
CA ILE A 58 9.00 -17.31 11.66
C ILE A 58 8.78 -15.98 10.92
N LEU A 59 8.90 -14.86 11.63
CA LEU A 59 8.80 -13.53 11.04
C LEU A 59 9.93 -13.28 10.03
N LYS A 60 11.17 -13.60 10.38
CA LYS A 60 12.31 -13.48 9.48
C LYS A 60 12.09 -14.28 8.19
N SER A 61 11.65 -15.52 8.32
CA SER A 61 11.33 -16.38 7.18
C SER A 61 10.21 -15.78 6.33
N ARG A 62 9.19 -15.18 6.95
CA ARG A 62 8.10 -14.49 6.25
C ARG A 62 8.60 -13.32 5.41
N MET A 63 9.53 -12.56 5.93
CA MET A 63 10.06 -11.35 5.29
C MET A 63 11.20 -11.63 4.31
N GLU A 64 11.73 -12.84 4.27
CA GLU A 64 12.75 -13.26 3.31
C GLU A 64 12.18 -13.33 1.89
N GLY A 65 13.08 -13.21 0.93
CA GLY A 65 12.76 -13.27 -0.49
C GLY A 65 13.16 -11.98 -1.18
N LYS A 66 13.09 -12.00 -2.50
CA LYS A 66 13.42 -10.83 -3.31
C LYS A 66 12.27 -9.84 -3.29
N LYS A 67 12.55 -8.63 -2.83
CA LYS A 67 11.58 -7.54 -2.88
C LYS A 67 11.28 -7.15 -4.32
N SER A 68 10.00 -7.16 -4.65
CA SER A 68 9.52 -6.83 -5.99
C SER A 68 8.64 -5.59 -5.96
N LEU A 69 8.85 -4.72 -6.94
CA LEU A 69 7.97 -3.57 -7.15
C LEU A 69 6.66 -4.07 -7.74
N MET A 70 5.57 -3.73 -7.07
CA MET A 70 4.22 -4.10 -7.49
C MET A 70 3.34 -2.88 -7.62
N VAL A 71 2.30 -3.02 -8.43
CA VAL A 71 1.32 -1.97 -8.67
C VAL A 71 -0.08 -2.57 -8.66
N ALA A 72 -0.96 -1.99 -7.87
CA ALA A 72 -2.39 -2.24 -7.94
C ALA A 72 -3.07 -1.17 -8.78
N GLU A 73 -3.87 -1.56 -9.74
CA GLU A 73 -4.71 -0.66 -10.51
C GLU A 73 -6.07 -0.52 -9.83
N ILE A 74 -6.38 0.68 -9.34
CA ILE A 74 -7.64 0.97 -8.66
C ILE A 74 -8.56 1.69 -9.63
N HIS A 75 -9.80 1.24 -9.67
CA HIS A 75 -10.84 1.84 -10.50
C HIS A 75 -11.04 3.32 -10.17
N ASP A 76 -11.03 4.16 -11.20
CA ASP A 76 -11.41 5.56 -11.11
C ASP A 76 -12.79 5.75 -11.73
N ALA A 77 -13.80 5.95 -10.89
CA ALA A 77 -15.18 6.15 -11.32
C ALA A 77 -15.39 7.42 -12.17
N ASN A 78 -14.38 8.30 -12.26
CA ASN A 78 -14.44 9.49 -13.09
C ASN A 78 -14.09 9.23 -14.56
N VAL A 79 -13.55 8.05 -14.88
CA VAL A 79 -13.38 7.62 -16.26
C VAL A 79 -14.71 7.07 -16.77
N ARG A 80 -15.59 7.97 -17.21
CA ARG A 80 -16.75 7.57 -17.99
C ARG A 80 -16.27 7.01 -19.32
N VAL A 81 -16.46 5.72 -19.54
CA VAL A 81 -16.41 5.14 -20.89
C VAL A 81 -17.48 5.81 -21.69
N GLY A 82 -17.05 6.64 -22.66
CA GLY A 82 -17.79 7.43 -23.60
C GLY A 82 -19.31 7.25 -23.70
N SER A 83 -20.07 7.98 -22.91
CA SER A 83 -21.43 8.33 -23.27
C SER A 83 -21.41 9.76 -23.79
N ARG A 84 -21.38 9.91 -25.12
CA ARG A 84 -21.83 11.17 -25.74
C ARG A 84 -23.23 11.46 -25.22
N PRO A 85 -23.52 12.71 -24.80
CA PRO A 85 -24.92 13.08 -24.56
C PRO A 85 -25.72 12.80 -25.82
N PRO A 86 -26.94 12.22 -25.71
CA PRO A 86 -27.75 11.98 -26.88
C PRO A 86 -28.11 13.32 -27.50
N SER A 87 -27.64 13.56 -28.73
CA SER A 87 -28.18 14.60 -29.58
C SER A 87 -29.65 14.25 -29.83
N ARG A 88 -30.56 15.17 -29.48
CA ARG A 88 -31.96 15.07 -29.87
C ARG A 88 -32.03 15.04 -31.39
N GLU A 89 -32.25 13.84 -31.92
CA GLU A 89 -33.08 13.64 -33.15
C GLU A 89 -33.00 12.17 -33.59
N SER A 90 -34.14 11.66 -33.77
CA SER A 90 -34.63 10.54 -34.56
C SER A 90 -35.05 9.28 -33.82
N SER A 91 -36.35 9.14 -33.81
CA SER A 91 -37.14 7.97 -33.52
C SER A 91 -36.81 6.79 -34.45
N ARG A 92 -36.13 5.76 -33.94
CA ARG A 92 -36.22 4.37 -34.42
C ARG A 92 -36.06 3.43 -33.24
N PRO A 93 -36.89 2.41 -33.09
CA PRO A 93 -36.73 1.41 -32.05
C PRO A 93 -35.50 0.56 -32.37
N GLN A 94 -34.45 0.72 -31.58
CA GLN A 94 -33.31 -0.18 -31.62
C GLN A 94 -33.57 -1.33 -30.66
N SER A 95 -33.38 -2.55 -31.15
CA SER A 95 -33.29 -3.78 -30.39
C SER A 95 -32.39 -3.63 -29.18
N PRO A 96 -32.64 -4.35 -28.06
CA PRO A 96 -31.84 -4.27 -26.88
C PRO A 96 -30.40 -4.70 -27.22
N LEU A 97 -29.51 -3.73 -27.36
CA LEU A 97 -28.08 -3.97 -27.34
C LEU A 97 -27.77 -4.60 -26.00
N SER A 98 -27.35 -5.85 -26.04
CA SER A 98 -26.71 -6.50 -24.93
C SER A 98 -25.58 -5.57 -24.45
N PHE A 99 -25.74 -5.01 -23.25
CA PHE A 99 -24.64 -4.38 -22.55
C PHE A 99 -23.62 -5.48 -22.32
N VAL A 100 -22.60 -5.56 -23.16
CA VAL A 100 -21.38 -6.27 -22.80
C VAL A 100 -20.81 -5.47 -21.65
N THR A 101 -21.06 -5.91 -20.43
CA THR A 101 -20.26 -5.50 -19.29
C THR A 101 -18.86 -5.96 -19.63
N VAL A 102 -18.03 -5.02 -20.07
CA VAL A 102 -16.60 -5.25 -20.13
C VAL A 102 -16.21 -5.48 -18.67
N GLU A 103 -15.98 -6.74 -18.31
CA GLU A 103 -15.40 -7.07 -17.02
C GLU A 103 -14.06 -6.35 -16.96
N GLU A 104 -14.01 -5.25 -16.22
CA GLU A 104 -12.77 -4.56 -15.95
C GLU A 104 -11.96 -5.48 -15.03
N ASN A 105 -10.97 -6.13 -15.60
CA ASN A 105 -10.05 -6.95 -14.84
C ASN A 105 -9.05 -6.06 -14.12
N HIS A 106 -9.28 -5.81 -12.84
CA HIS A 106 -8.35 -5.09 -11.99
C HIS A 106 -7.26 -6.04 -11.53
N MET A 107 -6.06 -5.85 -12.06
CA MET A 107 -4.92 -6.70 -11.80
C MET A 107 -3.93 -6.05 -10.84
N ILE A 108 -3.18 -6.89 -10.13
CA ILE A 108 -1.92 -6.52 -9.50
C ILE A 108 -0.80 -6.97 -10.44
N TYR A 109 0.11 -6.06 -10.72
CA TYR A 109 1.27 -6.30 -11.56
C TYR A 109 2.54 -6.26 -10.73
N TYR A 110 3.55 -7.02 -11.14
CA TYR A 110 4.89 -6.89 -10.59
C TYR A 110 5.89 -6.63 -11.71
N TYR A 111 6.96 -5.91 -11.39
CA TYR A 111 8.03 -5.62 -12.34
C TYR A 111 9.07 -6.73 -12.33
N ASN A 112 9.27 -7.36 -13.48
CA ASN A 112 10.31 -8.36 -13.69
C ASN A 112 11.59 -7.68 -14.16
N GLU A 113 12.60 -7.59 -13.28
CA GLU A 113 13.87 -6.93 -13.59
C GLU A 113 14.67 -7.63 -14.68
N ALA A 114 14.62 -8.96 -14.73
CA ALA A 114 15.38 -9.76 -15.72
C ALA A 114 14.89 -9.51 -17.14
N LYS A 115 13.58 -9.41 -17.34
CA LYS A 115 12.94 -9.18 -18.63
C LYS A 115 12.61 -7.71 -18.89
N LYS A 116 12.78 -6.84 -17.89
CA LYS A 116 12.45 -5.40 -17.92
C LYS A 116 11.01 -5.13 -18.36
N GLU A 117 10.09 -5.92 -17.87
CA GLU A 117 8.67 -5.81 -18.19
C GLU A 117 7.79 -6.05 -16.98
N TRP A 118 6.57 -5.50 -17.04
CA TRP A 118 5.53 -5.74 -16.05
C TRP A 118 4.80 -7.03 -16.38
N LYS A 119 4.52 -7.83 -15.34
CA LYS A 119 3.75 -9.07 -15.44
C LYS A 119 2.58 -9.03 -14.49
N SER A 120 1.48 -9.68 -14.86
CA SER A 120 0.32 -9.87 -14.00
C SER A 120 0.65 -10.87 -12.89
N LEU A 121 0.30 -10.53 -11.66
CA LEU A 121 0.46 -11.41 -10.50
C LEU A 121 -0.86 -12.09 -10.13
N THR A 122 -1.89 -11.29 -9.89
CA THR A 122 -3.19 -11.78 -9.45
C THR A 122 -4.28 -10.79 -9.83
N ARG A 123 -5.52 -11.26 -9.89
CA ARG A 123 -6.70 -10.42 -10.07
C ARG A 123 -7.22 -9.98 -8.71
N MET A 124 -7.47 -8.69 -8.56
CA MET A 124 -8.17 -8.17 -7.39
C MET A 124 -9.66 -8.52 -7.48
N PRO A 125 -10.26 -9.13 -6.44
CA PRO A 125 -11.69 -9.30 -6.39
C PRO A 125 -12.43 -7.95 -6.53
N ASP A 126 -13.59 -7.94 -7.17
CA ASP A 126 -14.35 -6.72 -7.43
C ASP A 126 -14.71 -5.96 -6.13
N GLU A 127 -14.96 -6.69 -5.05
CA GLU A 127 -15.28 -6.12 -3.73
C GLU A 127 -14.10 -5.40 -3.08
N VAL A 128 -12.86 -5.72 -3.47
CA VAL A 128 -11.63 -5.10 -2.96
C VAL A 128 -11.33 -3.81 -3.68
N ASN A 129 -11.67 -3.72 -4.95
CA ASN A 129 -11.36 -2.59 -5.80
C ASN A 129 -12.38 -1.46 -5.63
N THR A 130 -12.10 -0.56 -4.71
CA THR A 130 -12.98 0.56 -4.35
C THR A 130 -12.28 1.89 -4.59
N LYS A 131 -13.04 2.87 -5.06
CA LYS A 131 -12.52 4.23 -5.28
C LYS A 131 -12.12 4.89 -3.96
N GLY A 132 -10.90 5.40 -3.90
CA GLY A 132 -10.40 6.10 -2.70
C GLY A 132 -10.08 5.18 -1.52
N CYS A 133 -9.77 3.92 -1.77
CA CYS A 133 -9.29 3.01 -0.74
C CYS A 133 -7.87 3.37 -0.29
N GLY A 134 -7.52 2.95 0.93
CA GLY A 134 -6.17 3.01 1.44
C GLY A 134 -5.43 1.68 1.20
N ILE A 135 -4.17 1.75 0.84
CA ILE A 135 -3.34 0.58 0.53
C ILE A 135 -2.02 0.67 1.28
N CYS A 136 -1.62 -0.39 1.94
CA CYS A 136 -0.27 -0.54 2.48
C CYS A 136 0.12 -2.01 2.59
N THR A 137 1.36 -2.25 2.98
CA THR A 137 1.89 -3.59 3.25
C THR A 137 2.34 -3.72 4.69
N MET A 138 2.17 -4.88 5.26
CA MET A 138 2.69 -5.24 6.58
C MET A 138 2.89 -6.76 6.65
N TYR A 139 4.02 -7.19 7.19
CA TYR A 139 4.33 -8.61 7.32
C TYR A 139 4.24 -9.39 6.00
N ASN A 140 4.64 -8.76 4.91
CA ASN A 140 4.55 -9.31 3.56
C ASN A 140 3.12 -9.68 3.12
N TYR A 141 2.14 -8.91 3.61
CA TYR A 141 0.76 -8.92 3.15
C TYR A 141 0.40 -7.55 2.58
N LEU A 142 -0.49 -7.55 1.60
CA LEU A 142 -1.11 -6.32 1.10
C LEU A 142 -2.43 -6.10 1.83
N PHE A 143 -2.66 -4.87 2.29
CA PHE A 143 -3.93 -4.47 2.92
C PHE A 143 -4.60 -3.41 2.09
N VAL A 144 -5.90 -3.57 1.88
CA VAL A 144 -6.75 -2.62 1.16
C VAL A 144 -7.96 -2.29 2.04
N ALA A 145 -8.13 -1.02 2.38
CA ALA A 145 -9.13 -0.59 3.36
C ALA A 145 -10.04 0.51 2.83
N GLY A 146 -11.32 0.41 3.12
CA GLY A 146 -12.29 1.45 2.88
C GLY A 146 -12.61 1.70 1.42
N GLY A 147 -12.85 2.95 1.08
CA GLY A 147 -13.20 3.40 -0.27
C GLY A 147 -14.70 3.48 -0.49
N ILE A 148 -15.07 3.81 -1.71
CA ILE A 148 -16.47 3.89 -2.16
C ILE A 148 -16.78 2.73 -3.08
N LYS A 149 -17.82 1.97 -2.75
CA LYS A 149 -18.32 0.86 -3.56
C LYS A 149 -19.60 1.28 -4.28
N GLY A 150 -19.70 0.93 -5.55
CA GLY A 150 -20.88 1.22 -6.37
C GLY A 150 -20.78 2.53 -7.13
N TYR A 151 -21.86 2.85 -7.87
CA TYR A 151 -21.93 4.00 -8.76
C TYR A 151 -23.17 4.85 -8.47
N GLY A 152 -23.03 6.17 -8.63
CA GLY A 152 -24.13 7.13 -8.51
C GLY A 152 -24.85 7.05 -7.17
N ASP A 153 -26.19 7.01 -7.20
CA ASP A 153 -27.02 6.98 -5.99
C ASP A 153 -26.89 5.68 -5.18
N LYS A 154 -26.29 4.63 -5.77
CA LYS A 154 -26.04 3.34 -5.12
C LYS A 154 -24.65 3.27 -4.50
N SER A 155 -23.86 4.33 -4.57
CA SER A 155 -22.54 4.37 -3.97
C SER A 155 -22.63 4.38 -2.44
N LYS A 156 -21.79 3.56 -1.79
CA LYS A 156 -21.70 3.49 -0.33
C LYS A 156 -20.25 3.52 0.10
N LEU A 157 -19.99 4.25 1.18
CA LEU A 157 -18.72 4.18 1.88
C LEU A 157 -18.53 2.78 2.47
N SER A 158 -17.34 2.25 2.33
CA SER A 158 -16.96 0.93 2.84
C SER A 158 -16.15 1.05 4.12
N ASP A 159 -16.43 0.16 5.06
CA ASP A 159 -15.60 -0.08 6.25
C ASP A 159 -14.76 -1.36 6.13
N LYS A 160 -14.89 -2.08 5.03
CA LYS A 160 -14.24 -3.37 4.84
C LYS A 160 -12.73 -3.22 4.63
N VAL A 161 -11.99 -4.19 5.16
CA VAL A 161 -10.54 -4.29 5.02
C VAL A 161 -10.18 -5.67 4.51
N PHE A 162 -9.48 -5.72 3.39
CA PHE A 162 -9.05 -6.94 2.73
C PHE A 162 -7.54 -7.11 2.84
N CYS A 163 -7.11 -8.35 2.84
CA CYS A 163 -5.73 -8.76 2.98
C CYS A 163 -5.36 -9.75 1.89
N TYR A 164 -4.25 -9.54 1.22
CA TYR A 164 -3.70 -10.43 0.22
C TYR A 164 -2.40 -11.06 0.71
N ASN A 165 -2.34 -12.38 0.63
CA ASN A 165 -1.15 -13.16 0.94
C ASN A 165 -0.48 -13.61 -0.38
N PRO A 166 0.67 -13.02 -0.75
CA PRO A 166 1.31 -13.37 -2.03
C PRO A 166 1.92 -14.77 -2.05
N ILE A 167 2.21 -15.35 -0.90
CA ILE A 167 2.80 -16.69 -0.80
C ILE A 167 1.78 -17.79 -1.15
N THR A 168 0.55 -17.61 -0.70
CA THR A 168 -0.55 -18.54 -0.94
C THR A 168 -1.48 -18.11 -2.07
N ASP A 169 -1.28 -16.92 -2.60
CA ASP A 169 -2.15 -16.26 -3.59
C ASP A 169 -3.63 -16.25 -3.16
N THR A 170 -3.87 -15.82 -1.93
CA THR A 170 -5.21 -15.80 -1.33
C THR A 170 -5.59 -14.42 -0.83
N TRP A 171 -6.86 -14.05 -1.07
CA TRP A 171 -7.50 -12.87 -0.51
C TRP A 171 -8.36 -13.28 0.67
N SER A 172 -8.32 -12.49 1.72
CA SER A 172 -9.14 -12.67 2.91
C SER A 172 -9.61 -11.33 3.45
N GLU A 173 -10.58 -11.37 4.31
CA GLU A 173 -11.15 -10.21 4.97
C GLU A 173 -10.71 -10.20 6.43
N ILE A 174 -10.30 -9.05 6.95
CA ILE A 174 -10.00 -8.85 8.37
C ILE A 174 -11.12 -8.03 9.01
N ARG A 175 -10.98 -7.72 10.31
CA ARG A 175 -11.95 -6.89 11.02
C ARG A 175 -12.19 -5.58 10.27
N PRO A 176 -13.45 -5.19 10.00
CA PRO A 176 -13.73 -3.92 9.35
C PRO A 176 -13.34 -2.72 10.24
N LEU A 177 -13.09 -1.58 9.60
CA LEU A 177 -12.90 -0.31 10.29
C LEU A 177 -14.10 0.02 11.18
N ASN A 178 -13.88 0.74 12.27
CA ASN A 178 -14.96 1.22 13.11
C ASN A 178 -15.84 2.26 12.40
N GLN A 179 -15.27 2.98 11.44
CA GLN A 179 -15.98 3.94 10.59
C GLN A 179 -15.68 3.69 9.12
N PRO A 180 -16.70 3.75 8.24
CA PRO A 180 -16.46 3.76 6.81
C PRO A 180 -15.63 4.98 6.41
N ARG A 181 -14.68 4.80 5.51
CA ARG A 181 -13.74 5.85 5.08
C ARG A 181 -13.47 5.77 3.59
N SER A 182 -13.44 6.91 2.93
CA SER A 182 -12.86 7.04 1.59
C SER A 182 -11.83 8.17 1.58
N GLN A 183 -10.90 8.12 0.65
CA GLN A 183 -9.77 9.07 0.58
C GLN A 183 -8.91 9.03 1.86
N LEU A 184 -8.87 7.90 2.55
CA LEU A 184 -8.02 7.70 3.71
C LEU A 184 -6.60 7.37 3.28
N LYS A 185 -5.66 7.52 4.20
CA LYS A 185 -4.33 6.93 4.09
C LYS A 185 -4.21 5.76 5.05
N LEU A 186 -3.62 4.68 4.55
CA LEU A 186 -3.36 3.48 5.32
C LEU A 186 -1.84 3.27 5.36
N VAL A 187 -1.29 3.13 6.54
CA VAL A 187 0.15 2.89 6.76
C VAL A 187 0.36 1.82 7.80
N SER A 188 1.53 1.20 7.81
CA SER A 188 1.93 0.26 8.85
C SER A 188 3.13 0.79 9.63
N MET A 189 3.08 0.63 10.94
CA MET A 189 4.15 1.05 11.85
C MET A 189 4.19 0.12 13.06
N ASP A 190 5.36 -0.45 13.33
CA ASP A 190 5.61 -1.30 14.51
C ASP A 190 4.61 -2.46 14.67
N GLY A 191 4.20 -3.08 13.58
CA GLY A 191 3.27 -4.21 13.59
C GLY A 191 1.79 -3.83 13.69
N TYR A 192 1.45 -2.57 13.51
CA TYR A 192 0.08 -2.05 13.52
C TYR A 192 -0.25 -1.37 12.21
N LEU A 193 -1.51 -1.44 11.79
CA LEU A 193 -2.03 -0.59 10.73
C LEU A 193 -2.63 0.68 11.32
N TYR A 194 -2.49 1.79 10.61
CA TYR A 194 -3.13 3.06 10.93
C TYR A 194 -3.96 3.52 9.75
N ALA A 195 -5.27 3.69 9.98
CA ALA A 195 -6.20 4.28 9.03
C ALA A 195 -6.41 5.74 9.41
N ILE A 196 -5.99 6.65 8.54
CA ILE A 196 -5.86 8.07 8.85
C ILE A 196 -6.88 8.86 8.05
N GLY A 197 -7.79 9.53 8.74
CA GLY A 197 -8.71 10.48 8.17
C GLY A 197 -9.62 9.88 7.10
N GLY A 198 -9.75 10.60 6.03
CA GLY A 198 -10.63 10.33 4.92
C GLY A 198 -11.49 11.56 4.66
N GLU A 199 -12.37 11.47 3.67
CA GLU A 199 -13.27 12.56 3.34
C GLU A 199 -14.18 12.91 4.53
N CYS A 200 -14.11 14.15 4.99
CA CYS A 200 -14.85 14.66 6.15
C CYS A 200 -14.53 14.01 7.50
N LEU A 201 -13.43 13.25 7.61
CA LEU A 201 -13.05 12.59 8.85
C LEU A 201 -11.68 13.07 9.35
N PHE A 202 -11.60 13.34 10.66
CA PHE A 202 -10.35 13.66 11.35
C PHE A 202 -9.85 12.53 12.24
N THR A 203 -10.66 11.50 12.41
CA THR A 203 -10.36 10.36 13.29
C THR A 203 -9.29 9.46 12.69
N VAL A 204 -8.56 8.80 13.57
CA VAL A 204 -7.49 7.86 13.24
C VAL A 204 -7.75 6.56 13.99
N GLU A 205 -7.67 5.44 13.30
CA GLU A 205 -7.84 4.11 13.87
C GLU A 205 -6.56 3.30 13.75
N LYS A 206 -6.29 2.50 14.77
CA LYS A 206 -5.13 1.61 14.86
C LYS A 206 -5.60 0.16 14.90
N TYR A 207 -5.05 -0.68 14.01
CA TYR A 207 -5.34 -2.11 13.95
C TYR A 207 -4.25 -2.92 14.63
N ASP A 208 -4.65 -3.76 15.59
CA ASP A 208 -3.80 -4.77 16.21
C ASP A 208 -4.11 -6.14 15.59
N PRO A 209 -3.17 -6.71 14.80
CA PRO A 209 -3.41 -7.99 14.12
C PRO A 209 -3.48 -9.19 15.07
N ARG A 210 -2.89 -9.09 16.27
CA ARG A 210 -2.99 -10.17 17.26
C ARG A 210 -4.40 -10.28 17.84
N MET A 211 -5.06 -9.15 18.05
CA MET A 211 -6.39 -9.08 18.61
C MET A 211 -7.49 -8.97 17.55
N ASP A 212 -7.11 -8.77 16.29
CA ASP A 212 -8.02 -8.50 15.18
C ASP A 212 -9.01 -7.38 15.54
N ARG A 213 -8.49 -6.24 16.00
CA ARG A 213 -9.27 -5.13 16.52
C ARG A 213 -8.74 -3.78 16.08
N TRP A 214 -9.65 -2.90 15.68
CA TRP A 214 -9.40 -1.49 15.45
C TRP A 214 -9.74 -0.69 16.71
N THR A 215 -8.85 0.20 17.13
CA THR A 215 -9.06 1.14 18.23
C THR A 215 -8.83 2.57 17.77
N THR A 216 -9.62 3.50 18.28
CA THR A 216 -9.43 4.91 17.98
C THR A 216 -8.25 5.45 18.77
N VAL A 217 -7.36 6.16 18.07
CA VAL A 217 -6.22 6.89 18.66
C VAL A 217 -6.46 8.40 18.53
N ALA A 218 -5.49 9.23 18.93
CA ALA A 218 -5.64 10.68 18.86
C ALA A 218 -5.99 11.14 17.45
N PRO A 219 -7.05 11.93 17.27
CA PRO A 219 -7.45 12.43 15.95
C PRO A 219 -6.47 13.46 15.43
N LEU A 220 -6.53 13.70 14.11
CA LEU A 220 -5.78 14.79 13.49
C LEU A 220 -6.14 16.13 14.16
N PRO A 221 -5.16 17.03 14.35
CA PRO A 221 -5.40 18.31 14.98
C PRO A 221 -6.44 19.16 14.22
N LYS A 222 -7.11 20.04 14.95
CA LYS A 222 -8.03 21.01 14.35
C LYS A 222 -7.32 21.85 13.30
N GLY A 223 -7.98 22.08 12.18
CA GLY A 223 -7.41 22.82 11.05
C GLY A 223 -6.55 21.98 10.12
N ALA A 224 -6.30 20.69 10.42
CA ALA A 224 -5.78 19.77 9.46
C ALA A 224 -6.89 19.40 8.45
N PHE A 225 -6.50 19.21 7.19
CA PHE A 225 -7.46 18.82 6.17
C PHE A 225 -7.58 17.31 6.08
N ALA A 226 -8.80 16.82 6.11
CA ALA A 226 -9.08 15.38 6.09
C ALA A 226 -8.95 14.74 4.71
N VAL A 227 -8.77 15.52 3.65
CA VAL A 227 -8.73 15.03 2.26
C VAL A 227 -7.36 15.27 1.63
N ALA A 228 -6.94 14.34 0.80
CA ALA A 228 -5.73 14.41 -0.04
C ALA A 228 -4.42 14.56 0.73
N HIS A 229 -4.28 13.80 1.80
CA HIS A 229 -3.03 13.72 2.55
C HIS A 229 -2.08 12.71 1.93
N GLU A 230 -0.79 12.94 2.09
CA GLU A 230 0.24 11.93 1.97
C GLU A 230 0.66 11.51 3.38
N ALA A 231 1.00 10.25 3.54
CA ALA A 231 1.43 9.69 4.82
C ALA A 231 2.63 8.76 4.64
N THR A 232 3.57 8.83 5.57
CA THR A 232 4.75 7.96 5.58
C THR A 232 5.21 7.71 7.00
N ILE A 233 6.04 6.67 7.18
CA ILE A 233 6.64 6.32 8.45
C ILE A 233 8.14 6.61 8.38
N CYS A 234 8.66 7.29 9.38
CA CYS A 234 10.08 7.57 9.50
C CYS A 234 10.50 7.49 10.97
N ASN A 235 11.49 6.66 11.27
CA ASN A 235 12.04 6.51 12.62
C ASN A 235 10.98 6.22 13.71
N GLY A 236 10.04 5.33 13.43
CA GLY A 236 9.01 4.93 14.39
C GLY A 236 7.93 5.98 14.65
N GLU A 237 7.85 7.01 13.82
CA GLU A 237 6.84 8.05 13.90
C GLU A 237 6.08 8.15 12.58
N LEU A 238 4.82 8.52 12.66
CA LEU A 238 3.93 8.70 11.50
C LEU A 238 3.92 10.18 11.10
N TYR A 239 4.22 10.44 9.84
CA TYR A 239 4.19 11.77 9.26
C TYR A 239 3.04 11.88 8.25
N VAL A 240 2.22 12.90 8.40
CA VAL A 240 1.08 13.18 7.54
C VAL A 240 1.18 14.61 7.02
N SER A 241 1.00 14.78 5.73
CA SER A 241 0.98 16.09 5.09
C SER A 241 -0.39 16.40 4.51
N GLY A 242 -0.69 17.68 4.38
CA GLY A 242 -1.94 18.12 3.78
C GLY A 242 -2.14 19.61 3.92
N GLY A 243 -3.22 20.09 3.36
CA GLY A 243 -3.60 21.48 3.37
C GLY A 243 -3.78 22.06 1.97
N SER A 244 -4.78 22.91 1.80
CA SER A 244 -5.10 23.55 0.51
C SER A 244 -4.31 24.84 0.27
N LEU A 245 -3.96 25.54 1.32
CA LEU A 245 -3.29 26.85 1.25
C LEU A 245 -1.83 26.79 1.69
N PHE A 246 -1.54 25.93 2.67
CA PHE A 246 -0.20 25.76 3.21
C PHE A 246 0.11 24.30 3.36
N TYR A 247 1.30 23.91 2.97
CA TYR A 247 1.77 22.54 3.15
C TYR A 247 2.15 22.32 4.62
N ARG A 248 1.27 21.66 5.35
CA ARG A 248 1.51 21.29 6.75
C ARG A 248 2.08 19.88 6.83
N LEU A 249 3.04 19.69 7.71
CA LEU A 249 3.58 18.38 8.07
C LEU A 249 3.30 18.14 9.54
N LEU A 250 2.57 17.07 9.82
CA LEU A 250 2.20 16.64 11.16
C LEU A 250 2.93 15.34 11.50
N LYS A 251 3.35 15.20 12.73
CA LYS A 251 4.03 14.03 13.26
C LYS A 251 3.20 13.42 14.39
N TYR A 252 2.98 12.12 14.33
CA TYR A 252 2.31 11.35 15.37
C TYR A 252 3.33 10.49 16.13
N ASP A 253 3.36 10.67 17.46
CA ASP A 253 4.13 9.84 18.38
C ASP A 253 3.22 8.77 18.98
N PRO A 254 3.41 7.47 18.63
CA PRO A 254 2.54 6.41 19.14
C PRO A 254 2.70 6.13 20.62
N LYS A 255 3.85 6.47 21.23
CA LYS A 255 4.09 6.26 22.64
C LYS A 255 3.32 7.24 23.52
N ARG A 256 3.18 8.49 23.03
CA ARG A 256 2.46 9.56 23.73
C ARG A 256 1.03 9.73 23.26
N ASP A 257 0.68 9.09 22.14
CA ASP A 257 -0.61 9.29 21.45
C ASP A 257 -0.89 10.78 21.19
N GLU A 258 0.11 11.47 20.62
CA GLU A 258 0.04 12.92 20.38
C GLU A 258 0.50 13.28 18.98
N TRP A 259 -0.16 14.30 18.40
CA TRP A 259 0.24 14.94 17.16
C TRP A 259 1.01 16.21 17.44
N GLN A 260 2.06 16.44 16.68
CA GLN A 260 2.88 17.66 16.71
C GLN A 260 3.03 18.22 15.32
N GLU A 261 3.07 19.54 15.21
CA GLU A 261 3.33 20.22 13.95
C GLU A 261 4.85 20.33 13.73
N CYS A 262 5.28 19.95 12.52
CA CYS A 262 6.66 20.09 12.07
C CYS A 262 6.82 21.35 11.24
N PRO A 263 8.06 21.87 11.06
CA PRO A 263 8.31 22.92 10.10
C PRO A 263 7.79 22.54 8.71
N TYR A 264 7.14 23.47 8.04
CA TYR A 264 6.58 23.24 6.71
C TYR A 264 7.45 23.85 5.62
N ASN A 265 7.35 23.27 4.42
CA ASN A 265 8.01 23.81 3.25
C ASN A 265 7.13 24.92 2.63
N ASN A 266 7.72 26.06 2.33
CA ASN A 266 7.03 27.19 1.70
C ASN A 266 6.65 26.98 0.23
N SER A 267 6.94 25.82 -0.34
CA SER A 267 6.52 25.49 -1.70
C SER A 267 5.01 25.49 -1.82
N ARG A 268 4.49 26.28 -2.73
CA ARG A 268 3.07 26.35 -3.06
C ARG A 268 2.67 25.33 -4.16
N LYS A 269 3.62 24.52 -4.60
CA LYS A 269 3.39 23.52 -5.63
C LYS A 269 2.61 22.34 -5.06
N LYS A 270 1.85 21.68 -5.92
CA LYS A 270 1.07 20.51 -5.53
C LYS A 270 1.99 19.32 -5.30
N SER A 271 1.95 18.77 -4.08
CA SER A 271 2.60 17.50 -3.77
C SER A 271 1.88 16.34 -4.46
N THR A 272 2.65 15.42 -5.00
CA THR A 272 2.11 14.19 -5.59
C THR A 272 2.30 12.97 -4.69
N ASP A 273 3.41 12.91 -3.96
CA ASP A 273 3.62 11.87 -2.94
C ASP A 273 4.75 12.23 -1.98
N MET A 274 4.82 11.48 -0.89
CA MET A 274 5.79 11.65 0.17
C MET A 274 6.20 10.29 0.71
N VAL A 275 7.50 10.00 0.70
CA VAL A 275 8.05 8.72 1.19
C VAL A 275 9.29 8.95 2.03
N ALA A 276 9.56 8.02 2.95
CA ALA A 276 10.72 8.08 3.83
C ALA A 276 11.83 7.14 3.36
N PHE A 277 13.05 7.60 3.52
CA PHE A 277 14.26 6.79 3.38
C PHE A 277 15.28 7.23 4.43
N LYS A 278 15.70 6.30 5.29
CA LYS A 278 16.54 6.59 6.48
C LYS A 278 15.91 7.69 7.35
N ASN A 279 16.66 8.75 7.66
CA ASN A 279 16.20 9.87 8.50
C ASN A 279 15.49 10.98 7.73
N PHE A 280 15.27 10.79 6.44
CA PHE A 280 14.72 11.81 5.55
C PHE A 280 13.35 11.43 5.04
N ILE A 281 12.53 12.45 4.87
CA ILE A 281 11.26 12.35 4.14
C ILE A 281 11.42 13.10 2.82
N TYR A 282 11.17 12.39 1.71
CA TYR A 282 11.24 12.96 0.37
C TYR A 282 9.83 13.31 -0.10
N ARG A 283 9.64 14.56 -0.42
CA ARG A 283 8.41 15.10 -0.99
C ARG A 283 8.60 15.37 -2.47
N PHE A 284 7.70 14.86 -3.28
CA PHE A 284 7.70 15.01 -4.73
C PHE A 284 6.57 15.94 -5.14
N ASP A 285 6.93 17.03 -5.83
CA ASP A 285 5.98 17.99 -6.36
C ASP A 285 6.01 17.96 -7.89
N VAL A 286 4.84 18.05 -8.52
CA VAL A 286 4.73 18.13 -9.97
C VAL A 286 4.23 19.53 -10.37
N ASN A 287 4.86 20.09 -11.41
CA ASN A 287 4.50 21.38 -11.98
C ASN A 287 4.51 21.28 -13.49
N ARG A 288 3.48 21.79 -14.15
CA ARG A 288 3.35 21.71 -15.61
C ARG A 288 4.49 22.36 -16.37
N GLU A 289 5.03 23.45 -15.83
CA GLU A 289 6.08 24.24 -16.49
C GLU A 289 7.49 23.78 -16.16
N GLN A 290 7.72 23.37 -14.91
CA GLN A 290 9.05 23.06 -14.39
C GLN A 290 9.37 21.58 -14.28
N GLY A 291 8.37 20.71 -14.36
CA GLY A 291 8.52 19.27 -14.21
C GLY A 291 8.37 18.79 -12.78
N VAL A 292 9.30 17.96 -12.31
CA VAL A 292 9.29 17.35 -10.98
C VAL A 292 10.32 18.04 -10.08
N SER A 293 9.90 18.41 -8.88
CA SER A 293 10.78 18.95 -7.84
C SER A 293 10.78 18.02 -6.64
N VAL A 294 11.94 17.76 -6.08
CA VAL A 294 12.11 16.89 -4.91
C VAL A 294 12.68 17.73 -3.75
N PHE A 295 11.98 17.69 -2.63
CA PHE A 295 12.42 18.29 -1.38
C PHE A 295 12.66 17.19 -0.35
N LYS A 296 13.61 17.39 0.54
CA LYS A 296 13.86 16.45 1.63
C LYS A 296 13.76 17.14 2.99
N TYR A 297 13.08 16.48 3.90
CA TYR A 297 12.96 16.89 5.29
C TYR A 297 13.85 16.01 6.15
N ASN A 298 14.81 16.59 6.84
CA ASN A 298 15.63 15.88 7.82
C ASN A 298 14.88 15.83 9.15
N THR A 299 14.46 14.64 9.56
CA THR A 299 13.66 14.44 10.78
C THR A 299 14.45 14.65 12.08
N VAL A 300 15.78 14.58 12.02
CA VAL A 300 16.67 14.78 13.18
C VAL A 300 16.90 16.27 13.45
N VAL A 301 17.36 17.02 12.41
CA VAL A 301 17.63 18.45 12.54
C VAL A 301 16.39 19.32 12.26
N LYS A 302 15.30 18.71 11.79
CA LYS A 302 13.99 19.36 11.55
C LYS A 302 14.07 20.51 10.53
N MET A 303 14.75 20.27 9.42
CA MET A 303 14.93 21.26 8.35
C MET A 303 14.61 20.66 6.99
N TRP A 304 14.01 21.51 6.14
CA TRP A 304 13.77 21.21 4.74
C TRP A 304 14.95 21.67 3.87
N HIS A 305 15.27 20.85 2.87
CA HIS A 305 16.28 21.16 1.85
C HIS A 305 15.75 20.79 0.46
N ASP A 306 16.23 21.52 -0.53
CA ASP A 306 16.03 21.11 -1.92
C ASP A 306 16.89 19.88 -2.21
N SER A 307 16.36 18.93 -2.94
CA SER A 307 17.07 17.68 -3.26
C SER A 307 17.40 17.57 -4.74
N ALA A 308 16.39 17.57 -5.60
CA ALA A 308 16.58 17.38 -7.03
C ALA A 308 15.44 17.99 -7.85
N THR A 309 15.68 18.15 -9.13
CA THR A 309 14.68 18.55 -10.12
C THR A 309 14.81 17.70 -11.36
N LEU A 310 13.69 17.42 -12.01
CA LEU A 310 13.65 16.76 -13.31
C LEU A 310 12.78 17.58 -14.25
N GLN A 311 13.34 18.09 -15.33
CA GLN A 311 12.58 18.83 -16.32
C GLN A 311 11.77 17.87 -17.17
N GLN A 312 10.47 18.05 -17.15
CA GLN A 312 9.52 17.34 -18.01
C GLN A 312 8.38 18.29 -18.39
N SER A 313 7.92 18.18 -19.63
CA SER A 313 6.71 18.88 -20.07
C SER A 313 5.48 18.11 -19.61
N ASN A 314 4.57 18.79 -18.93
CA ASN A 314 3.30 18.22 -18.47
C ASN A 314 3.48 16.90 -17.69
N PRO A 315 4.25 16.85 -16.58
CA PRO A 315 4.41 15.64 -15.80
C PRO A 315 3.08 15.21 -15.21
N LEU A 316 2.77 13.92 -15.30
CA LEU A 316 1.60 13.35 -14.66
C LEU A 316 1.88 13.10 -13.18
N PRO A 317 0.90 13.27 -12.29
CA PRO A 317 1.00 12.83 -10.92
C PRO A 317 1.39 11.36 -10.83
N PHE A 318 2.20 11.04 -9.84
CA PHE A 318 2.66 9.67 -9.60
C PHE A 318 2.58 9.33 -8.12
N ARG A 319 2.74 8.07 -7.80
CA ARG A 319 2.92 7.56 -6.44
C ARG A 319 4.22 6.81 -6.35
N CYS A 320 4.75 6.72 -5.13
CA CYS A 320 6.10 6.22 -4.90
C CYS A 320 6.10 4.95 -4.04
N ALA A 321 7.10 4.11 -4.30
CA ALA A 321 7.47 2.97 -3.46
C ALA A 321 8.99 2.89 -3.37
N VAL A 322 9.50 2.38 -2.25
CA VAL A 322 10.93 2.36 -1.94
C VAL A 322 11.44 0.92 -1.89
N ILE A 323 12.47 0.62 -2.66
CA ILE A 323 13.23 -0.62 -2.57
C ILE A 323 14.72 -0.27 -2.42
N GLY A 324 15.33 -0.66 -1.31
CA GLY A 324 16.72 -0.31 -1.02
C GLY A 324 16.91 1.21 -0.97
N ASN A 325 17.80 1.73 -1.77
CA ASN A 325 18.06 3.17 -1.91
C ASN A 325 17.38 3.82 -3.13
N CYS A 326 16.46 3.12 -3.78
CA CYS A 326 15.74 3.62 -4.95
C CYS A 326 14.27 3.89 -4.61
N ILE A 327 13.80 5.08 -4.96
CA ILE A 327 12.41 5.47 -4.90
C ILE A 327 11.84 5.37 -6.31
N TYR A 328 10.87 4.48 -6.50
CA TYR A 328 10.18 4.30 -7.77
C TYR A 328 8.94 5.16 -7.82
N CYS A 329 8.85 6.01 -8.83
CA CYS A 329 7.74 6.95 -9.02
C CYS A 329 6.90 6.48 -10.20
N VAL A 330 5.72 5.94 -9.92
CA VAL A 330 4.91 5.20 -10.91
C VAL A 330 3.69 6.00 -11.31
N ASN A 331 3.49 6.17 -12.61
CA ASN A 331 2.25 6.67 -13.21
C ASN A 331 1.92 5.87 -14.47
N LYS A 332 0.86 6.27 -15.17
CA LYS A 332 0.39 5.59 -16.39
C LYS A 332 1.35 5.65 -17.56
N SER A 333 2.27 6.62 -17.55
CA SER A 333 3.20 6.86 -18.67
C SER A 333 4.54 6.18 -18.47
N GLN A 334 5.04 6.14 -17.26
CA GLN A 334 6.41 5.72 -16.97
C GLN A 334 6.62 5.42 -15.49
N THR A 335 7.74 4.80 -15.19
CA THR A 335 8.24 4.64 -13.83
C THR A 335 9.60 5.32 -13.72
N LEU A 336 9.64 6.43 -12.98
CA LEU A 336 10.90 7.12 -12.70
C LEU A 336 11.64 6.42 -11.57
N GLN A 337 12.96 6.44 -11.65
CA GLN A 337 13.84 5.92 -10.62
C GLN A 337 14.61 7.06 -9.98
N PHE A 338 14.37 7.29 -8.70
CA PHE A 338 15.09 8.29 -7.92
C PHE A 338 16.02 7.56 -6.95
N THR A 339 17.32 7.64 -7.20
CA THR A 339 18.32 6.95 -6.40
C THR A 339 18.90 7.88 -5.35
N VAL A 340 18.88 7.45 -4.11
CA VAL A 340 19.44 8.18 -2.96
C VAL A 340 20.81 7.60 -2.62
N GLU A 341 21.84 8.39 -2.81
CA GLU A 341 23.21 8.12 -2.38
C GLU A 341 23.62 9.04 -1.24
N GLU A 342 24.72 8.75 -0.53
CA GLU A 342 25.07 9.44 0.73
C GLU A 342 25.10 10.97 0.62
N GLU A 343 25.59 11.50 -0.48
CA GLU A 343 25.70 12.96 -0.68
C GLU A 343 24.78 13.50 -1.78
N ASN A 344 24.28 12.63 -2.67
CA ASN A 344 23.50 13.04 -3.83
C ASN A 344 22.31 12.11 -4.06
N ALA A 345 21.18 12.72 -4.34
CA ALA A 345 20.00 12.01 -4.82
C ALA A 345 19.66 12.52 -6.21
N ARG A 346 19.37 11.61 -7.15
CA ARG A 346 19.13 11.96 -8.55
C ARG A 346 18.18 11.00 -9.24
N PHE A 347 17.49 11.51 -10.25
CA PHE A 347 16.73 10.68 -11.17
C PHE A 347 17.68 9.93 -12.10
N GLY A 348 17.37 8.66 -12.37
CA GLY A 348 18.06 7.88 -13.37
C GLY A 348 17.85 8.43 -14.79
N PRO A 349 18.79 8.15 -15.71
CA PRO A 349 18.73 8.71 -17.06
C PRO A 349 17.60 8.17 -17.91
N GLU A 350 17.13 6.95 -17.63
CA GLU A 350 16.07 6.29 -18.38
C GLU A 350 14.96 5.80 -17.44
N PRO A 351 13.69 6.21 -17.69
CA PRO A 351 12.58 5.67 -16.95
C PRO A 351 12.29 4.23 -17.36
N LEU A 352 11.74 3.45 -16.45
CA LEU A 352 11.18 2.15 -16.76
C LEU A 352 9.82 2.31 -17.45
N LYS A 353 9.38 1.24 -18.10
CA LYS A 353 8.05 1.21 -18.70
C LYS A 353 6.96 1.32 -17.62
N ALA A 354 5.86 1.94 -17.98
CA ALA A 354 4.64 1.87 -17.15
C ALA A 354 4.01 0.49 -17.24
N PRO A 355 3.19 0.11 -16.24
CA PRO A 355 2.31 -1.05 -16.37
C PRO A 355 1.41 -0.90 -17.60
N PHE A 356 1.21 -2.00 -18.31
CA PHE A 356 0.54 -1.96 -19.62
C PHE A 356 -0.95 -1.60 -19.50
N GLU A 357 -1.42 -0.70 -20.35
CA GLU A 357 -2.83 -0.29 -20.51
C GLU A 357 -3.58 0.10 -19.21
N ALA A 358 -2.89 0.73 -18.27
CA ALA A 358 -3.52 1.18 -17.04
C ALA A 358 -4.61 2.24 -17.31
N LYS A 359 -5.84 1.94 -16.93
CA LYS A 359 -7.00 2.84 -17.04
C LYS A 359 -7.33 3.53 -15.71
N GLY A 360 -6.96 2.93 -14.60
CA GLY A 360 -7.24 3.41 -13.26
C GLY A 360 -6.06 4.15 -12.63
N ILE A 361 -6.18 4.39 -11.33
CA ILE A 361 -5.11 4.97 -10.50
C ILE A 361 -4.15 3.86 -10.12
N LEU A 362 -2.86 4.12 -10.24
CA LEU A 362 -1.81 3.16 -9.90
C LEU A 362 -1.28 3.40 -8.50
N PHE A 363 -1.29 2.35 -7.67
CA PHE A 363 -0.73 2.33 -6.34
C PHE A 363 0.45 1.37 -6.29
N PRO A 364 1.69 1.87 -6.23
CA PRO A 364 2.86 1.03 -6.06
C PRO A 364 3.04 0.59 -4.61
N PHE A 365 3.54 -0.61 -4.45
CA PHE A 365 3.93 -1.18 -3.17
C PHE A 365 4.98 -2.25 -3.36
N VAL A 366 5.53 -2.78 -2.29
CA VAL A 366 6.61 -3.76 -2.33
C VAL A 366 6.22 -4.99 -1.51
N LEU A 367 6.28 -6.15 -2.15
CA LEU A 367 6.17 -7.44 -1.49
C LEU A 367 7.33 -8.34 -1.93
N SER A 368 7.70 -9.27 -1.06
CA SER A 368 8.67 -10.31 -1.38
C SER A 368 7.95 -11.50 -1.98
N LEU A 369 8.37 -11.92 -3.17
CA LEU A 369 7.86 -13.12 -3.82
C LEU A 369 8.81 -14.29 -3.63
N PRO A 370 8.30 -15.54 -3.50
CA PRO A 370 9.16 -16.72 -3.48
C PRO A 370 9.87 -16.90 -4.82
N GLU A 371 11.14 -17.33 -4.79
CA GLU A 371 12.00 -17.48 -5.98
C GLU A 371 11.40 -18.41 -7.07
N LYS A 372 10.53 -19.34 -6.69
CA LYS A 372 9.92 -20.29 -7.62
C LYS A 372 8.89 -19.67 -8.58
N ALA A 373 8.43 -18.46 -8.35
CA ALA A 373 7.47 -17.78 -9.23
C ALA A 373 8.11 -17.24 -10.52
N GLU A 374 9.43 -17.15 -10.58
CA GLU A 374 10.16 -16.61 -11.74
C GLU A 374 10.48 -17.68 -12.83
N THR A 375 10.39 -18.97 -12.51
CA THR A 375 10.78 -20.05 -13.41
C THR A 375 9.63 -20.76 -14.12
N SER A 376 8.38 -20.42 -13.85
CA SER A 376 7.21 -21.08 -14.43
C SER A 376 6.40 -20.17 -15.37
N ALA A 377 7.09 -19.51 -16.29
CA ALA A 377 6.43 -18.82 -17.41
C ALA A 377 7.26 -18.92 -18.69
#